data_7d9fa2559db8db081c81b8dbdec40a44
#
_entry.id   7d9fa2559db8db081c81b8dbdec40a44
#
_cell.length_a   1.000
_cell.length_b   1.000
_cell.length_c   1.000
_cell.angle_alpha   90.00
_cell.angle_beta   90.00
_cell.angle_gamma   90.00
#
_symmetry.space_group_name_H-M   'P 1'
#
loop_
_entity.id
_entity.type
_entity.pdbx_description
1 polymer ?
#
loop_
_entity_poly.entity_id
_entity_poly.type
_entity_poly.pdbx_seq_one_letter_code
_entity_poly.pdbx_strand_id
1 'polypeptide(L)'
;MSSLPPYASAGQIAWHYTFRTICALIFFFLIFPIITIIPLSFNAENFFTFTPAMLALDPEGYSTKHYVDFFTNPDWQQALRNSFIIAPAATLIATVLGTLAAIGLSQNHVPFRSTIMAILISPMIVPLIISAAGMYFFYSRIGLQGTYWGVVLAHAALGTPFVIITVTATLVGFDQSLVRASASMGAGPVRTFFKVQMPLILPGVVSGALFAFITSFDEVVVVLFLGSAGQKTLPWQMFTGLREQISPTILAVASIMVLLSVILLTVLELLRRRSERLRGVTPA
;
A
#
# COMPACT_ATOMS: atom_id res chain seq x y z
N MET A 1 -21.82 -0.58 19.86
CA MET A 1 -23.04 -0.69 19.00
C MET A 1 -24.11 0.13 19.67
N SER A 2 -24.47 1.29 19.14
CA SER A 2 -25.54 2.12 19.70
C SER A 2 -26.88 1.39 19.52
N SER A 3 -27.44 0.88 20.59
CA SER A 3 -28.84 0.43 20.63
C SER A 3 -29.73 1.64 20.36
N LEU A 4 -30.81 1.44 19.58
CA LEU A 4 -31.80 2.47 19.38
C LEU A 4 -32.36 2.91 20.75
N PRO A 5 -32.59 4.21 20.98
CA PRO A 5 -33.21 4.67 22.20
C PRO A 5 -34.61 4.07 22.37
N PRO A 6 -35.09 3.81 23.61
CA PRO A 6 -36.38 3.15 23.84
C PRO A 6 -37.58 3.91 23.27
N TYR A 7 -37.41 5.19 22.96
CA TYR A 7 -38.44 6.10 22.42
C TYR A 7 -38.34 6.33 20.91
N ALA A 8 -37.55 5.48 20.19
CA ALA A 8 -37.40 5.62 18.74
C ALA A 8 -38.73 5.47 18.01
N SER A 9 -39.05 6.37 17.09
CA SER A 9 -40.23 6.28 16.24
C SER A 9 -40.11 5.10 15.25
N ALA A 10 -41.27 4.60 14.76
CA ALA A 10 -41.29 3.50 13.77
C ALA A 10 -40.48 3.82 12.53
N GLY A 11 -40.46 5.08 12.08
CA GLY A 11 -39.60 5.54 10.97
C GLY A 11 -38.11 5.48 11.26
N GLN A 12 -37.69 5.82 12.48
CA GLN A 12 -36.29 5.72 12.90
C GLN A 12 -35.85 4.25 13.01
N ILE A 13 -36.71 3.38 13.50
CA ILE A 13 -36.44 1.94 13.58
C ILE A 13 -36.30 1.36 12.16
N ALA A 14 -37.26 1.66 11.27
CA ALA A 14 -37.24 1.21 9.89
C ALA A 14 -35.95 1.70 9.18
N TRP A 15 -35.61 2.99 9.32
CA TRP A 15 -34.37 3.57 8.74
C TRP A 15 -33.13 2.90 9.28
N HIS A 16 -33.04 2.65 10.58
CA HIS A 16 -31.89 1.98 11.20
C HIS A 16 -31.62 0.59 10.61
N TYR A 17 -32.67 -0.23 10.49
CA TYR A 17 -32.52 -1.56 9.90
C TYR A 17 -32.25 -1.50 8.39
N THR A 18 -32.96 -0.65 7.65
CA THR A 18 -32.70 -0.44 6.22
C THR A 18 -31.27 -0.01 5.96
N PHE A 19 -30.77 0.98 6.69
CA PHE A 19 -29.39 1.45 6.57
C PHE A 19 -28.38 0.33 6.86
N ARG A 20 -28.59 -0.45 7.93
CA ARG A 20 -27.72 -1.60 8.26
C ARG A 20 -27.75 -2.68 7.18
N THR A 21 -28.91 -2.96 6.61
CA THR A 21 -29.05 -3.91 5.51
C THR A 21 -28.31 -3.42 4.27
N ILE A 22 -28.45 -2.15 3.91
CA ILE A 22 -27.72 -1.55 2.79
C ILE A 22 -26.21 -1.64 3.04
N CYS A 23 -25.72 -1.27 4.23
CA CYS A 23 -24.31 -1.40 4.59
C CYS A 23 -23.83 -2.86 4.49
N ALA A 24 -24.61 -3.82 5.00
CA ALA A 24 -24.26 -5.24 4.93
C ALA A 24 -24.19 -5.75 3.49
N LEU A 25 -25.12 -5.34 2.62
CA LEU A 25 -25.10 -5.67 1.20
C LEU A 25 -23.89 -5.07 0.48
N ILE A 26 -23.53 -3.82 0.78
CA ILE A 26 -22.33 -3.18 0.23
C ILE A 26 -21.08 -3.94 0.67
N PHE A 27 -20.93 -4.25 1.97
CA PHE A 27 -19.80 -5.03 2.47
C PHE A 27 -19.73 -6.43 1.86
N PHE A 28 -20.85 -7.10 1.74
CA PHE A 28 -20.93 -8.41 1.08
C PHE A 28 -20.46 -8.31 -0.38
N PHE A 29 -20.97 -7.33 -1.12
CA PHE A 29 -20.57 -7.11 -2.52
C PHE A 29 -19.07 -6.85 -2.66
N LEU A 30 -18.46 -6.08 -1.76
CA LEU A 30 -17.02 -5.78 -1.79
C LEU A 30 -16.17 -7.00 -1.41
N ILE A 31 -16.62 -7.83 -0.46
CA ILE A 31 -15.88 -8.99 0.02
C ILE A 31 -16.09 -10.23 -0.86
N PHE A 32 -17.23 -10.31 -1.54
CA PHE A 32 -17.62 -11.47 -2.34
C PHE A 32 -16.57 -11.91 -3.38
N PRO A 33 -15.95 -11.02 -4.17
CA PRO A 33 -14.89 -11.42 -5.11
C PRO A 33 -13.70 -12.07 -4.39
N ILE A 34 -13.32 -11.55 -3.22
CA ILE A 34 -12.21 -12.09 -2.42
C ILE A 34 -12.54 -13.50 -1.91
N ILE A 35 -13.77 -13.68 -1.40
CA ILE A 35 -14.25 -14.98 -0.92
C ILE A 35 -14.28 -16.01 -2.07
N THR A 36 -14.61 -15.61 -3.30
CA THR A 36 -14.68 -16.52 -4.45
C THR A 36 -13.29 -16.90 -4.99
N ILE A 37 -12.31 -16.00 -4.94
CA ILE A 37 -10.94 -16.27 -5.38
C ILE A 37 -10.28 -17.38 -4.56
N ILE A 38 -10.48 -17.37 -3.23
CA ILE A 38 -9.79 -18.33 -2.34
C ILE A 38 -10.15 -19.78 -2.66
N PRO A 39 -11.42 -20.23 -2.71
CA PRO A 39 -11.71 -21.61 -3.10
C PRO A 39 -11.30 -21.93 -4.54
N LEU A 40 -11.45 -20.99 -5.48
CA LEU A 40 -11.02 -21.17 -6.86
C LEU A 40 -9.50 -21.37 -7.00
N SER A 41 -8.70 -20.83 -6.09
CA SER A 41 -7.25 -21.05 -6.08
C SER A 41 -6.83 -22.49 -5.81
N PHE A 42 -7.72 -23.28 -5.24
CA PHE A 42 -7.55 -24.73 -5.01
C PHE A 42 -8.18 -25.61 -6.10
N ASN A 43 -8.62 -25.05 -7.21
CA ASN A 43 -9.24 -25.85 -8.28
C ASN A 43 -8.27 -26.94 -8.77
N ALA A 44 -8.76 -28.18 -8.87
CA ALA A 44 -8.00 -29.28 -9.42
C ALA A 44 -7.82 -29.19 -10.95
N GLU A 45 -8.67 -28.42 -11.66
CA GLU A 45 -8.56 -28.16 -13.08
C GLU A 45 -7.79 -26.86 -13.38
N ASN A 46 -7.54 -26.59 -14.67
CA ASN A 46 -6.81 -25.41 -15.11
C ASN A 46 -7.75 -24.28 -15.60
N PHE A 47 -8.89 -24.13 -14.95
CA PHE A 47 -9.91 -23.12 -15.31
C PHE A 47 -10.30 -22.25 -14.11
N PHE A 48 -10.77 -21.02 -14.41
CA PHE A 48 -11.27 -20.08 -13.40
C PHE A 48 -12.74 -20.27 -13.06
N THR A 49 -13.25 -21.49 -13.17
CA THR A 49 -14.67 -21.83 -12.93
C THR A 49 -14.80 -22.84 -11.80
N PHE A 50 -15.88 -22.74 -11.05
CA PHE A 50 -16.23 -23.80 -10.11
C PHE A 50 -16.62 -25.06 -10.89
N THR A 51 -15.91 -26.14 -10.65
CA THR A 51 -16.22 -27.44 -11.24
C THR A 51 -17.40 -28.09 -10.50
N PRO A 52 -18.14 -29.03 -11.12
CA PRO A 52 -19.20 -29.79 -10.44
C PRO A 52 -18.69 -30.49 -9.17
N ALA A 53 -17.46 -31.03 -9.20
CA ALA A 53 -16.82 -31.64 -8.05
C ALA A 53 -16.60 -30.63 -6.89
N MET A 54 -16.12 -29.42 -7.21
CA MET A 54 -15.99 -28.35 -6.19
C MET A 54 -17.33 -27.96 -5.58
N LEU A 55 -18.40 -27.82 -6.40
CA LEU A 55 -19.74 -27.49 -5.92
C LEU A 55 -20.34 -28.61 -5.07
N ALA A 56 -20.00 -29.87 -5.35
CA ALA A 56 -20.38 -31.02 -4.55
C ALA A 56 -19.49 -31.21 -3.28
N LEU A 57 -18.47 -30.34 -3.08
CA LEU A 57 -17.48 -30.46 -2.01
C LEU A 57 -16.71 -31.80 -2.09
N ASP A 58 -16.55 -32.35 -3.28
CA ASP A 58 -15.77 -33.56 -3.52
C ASP A 58 -14.27 -33.23 -3.37
N PRO A 59 -13.50 -33.98 -2.56
CA PRO A 59 -12.06 -33.82 -2.44
C PRO A 59 -11.29 -33.84 -3.76
N GLU A 60 -11.74 -34.59 -4.77
CA GLU A 60 -11.12 -34.63 -6.10
C GLU A 60 -11.21 -33.30 -6.85
N GLY A 61 -12.16 -32.43 -6.50
CA GLY A 61 -12.30 -31.09 -7.07
C GLY A 61 -11.22 -30.10 -6.59
N TYR A 62 -10.46 -30.44 -5.56
CA TYR A 62 -9.50 -29.55 -4.91
C TYR A 62 -8.06 -30.06 -5.02
N SER A 63 -7.13 -29.14 -5.27
CA SER A 63 -5.70 -29.44 -5.39
C SER A 63 -4.86 -28.25 -4.96
N THR A 64 -3.69 -28.50 -4.41
CA THR A 64 -2.67 -27.50 -4.09
C THR A 64 -1.67 -27.28 -5.23
N LYS A 65 -1.87 -27.89 -6.39
CA LYS A 65 -0.91 -27.87 -7.51
C LYS A 65 -0.52 -26.44 -7.94
N HIS A 66 -1.46 -25.49 -7.90
CA HIS A 66 -1.21 -24.10 -8.28
C HIS A 66 -0.32 -23.37 -7.26
N TYR A 67 -0.41 -23.74 -5.98
CA TYR A 67 0.51 -23.25 -4.96
C TYR A 67 1.90 -23.87 -5.13
N VAL A 68 1.98 -25.18 -5.45
CA VAL A 68 3.25 -25.84 -5.78
C VAL A 68 3.89 -25.19 -7.01
N ASP A 69 3.13 -24.93 -8.08
CA ASP A 69 3.63 -24.21 -9.26
C ASP A 69 4.19 -22.83 -8.88
N PHE A 70 3.46 -22.04 -8.09
CA PHE A 70 3.94 -20.74 -7.61
C PHE A 70 5.30 -20.81 -6.92
N PHE A 71 5.51 -21.81 -6.05
CA PHE A 71 6.76 -21.95 -5.30
C PHE A 71 7.88 -22.68 -6.05
N THR A 72 7.61 -23.36 -7.15
CA THR A 72 8.61 -24.12 -7.90
C THR A 72 8.97 -23.51 -9.25
N ASN A 73 8.08 -22.73 -9.85
CA ASN A 73 8.28 -22.12 -11.15
C ASN A 73 9.24 -20.91 -11.05
N PRO A 74 10.33 -20.91 -11.82
CA PRO A 74 11.36 -19.85 -11.77
C PRO A 74 10.83 -18.44 -12.05
N ASP A 75 9.85 -18.28 -12.94
CA ASP A 75 9.27 -16.97 -13.27
C ASP A 75 8.53 -16.35 -12.07
N TRP A 76 7.76 -17.17 -11.34
CA TRP A 76 7.08 -16.74 -10.12
C TRP A 76 8.05 -16.44 -8.99
N GLN A 77 9.10 -17.27 -8.82
CA GLN A 77 10.14 -17.01 -7.81
C GLN A 77 10.91 -15.72 -8.09
N GLN A 78 11.23 -15.45 -9.36
CA GLN A 78 11.87 -14.21 -9.78
C GLN A 78 10.97 -13.00 -9.48
N ALA A 79 9.69 -13.09 -9.87
CA ALA A 79 8.71 -12.04 -9.63
C ALA A 79 8.52 -11.76 -8.13
N LEU A 80 8.45 -12.80 -7.30
CA LEU A 80 8.38 -12.71 -5.84
C LEU A 80 9.60 -11.97 -5.29
N ARG A 81 10.80 -12.43 -5.64
CA ARG A 81 12.06 -11.83 -5.22
C ARG A 81 12.14 -10.35 -5.60
N ASN A 82 11.77 -10.02 -6.83
CA ASN A 82 11.79 -8.65 -7.33
C ASN A 82 10.83 -7.75 -6.55
N SER A 83 9.59 -8.19 -6.30
CA SER A 83 8.63 -7.43 -5.50
C SER A 83 9.16 -7.14 -4.09
N PHE A 84 9.80 -8.13 -3.44
CA PHE A 84 10.39 -7.98 -2.11
C PHE A 84 11.72 -7.23 -2.08
N ILE A 85 12.35 -6.95 -3.21
CA ILE A 85 13.51 -6.06 -3.32
C ILE A 85 13.06 -4.64 -3.67
N ILE A 86 12.24 -4.50 -4.71
CA ILE A 86 11.85 -3.19 -5.26
C ILE A 86 10.98 -2.42 -4.28
N ALA A 87 9.92 -3.02 -3.74
CA ALA A 87 8.98 -2.30 -2.91
C ALA A 87 9.59 -1.79 -1.59
N PRO A 88 10.35 -2.57 -0.81
CA PRO A 88 11.02 -2.04 0.38
C PRO A 88 12.07 -0.98 0.05
N ALA A 89 12.86 -1.15 -1.03
CA ALA A 89 13.85 -0.18 -1.43
C ALA A 89 13.21 1.16 -1.84
N ALA A 90 12.16 1.12 -2.66
CA ALA A 90 11.38 2.28 -3.05
C ALA A 90 10.72 2.96 -1.84
N THR A 91 10.16 2.17 -0.92
CA THR A 91 9.56 2.65 0.32
C THR A 91 10.57 3.39 1.20
N LEU A 92 11.76 2.84 1.36
CA LEU A 92 12.82 3.47 2.15
C LEU A 92 13.18 4.84 1.58
N ILE A 93 13.41 4.91 0.26
CA ILE A 93 13.74 6.17 -0.42
C ILE A 93 12.57 7.16 -0.30
N ALA A 94 11.35 6.75 -0.59
CA ALA A 94 10.15 7.58 -0.48
C ALA A 94 9.95 8.10 0.94
N THR A 95 10.18 7.25 1.96
CA THR A 95 10.02 7.62 3.37
C THR A 95 11.05 8.66 3.78
N VAL A 96 12.30 8.48 3.42
CA VAL A 96 13.36 9.45 3.75
C VAL A 96 13.09 10.79 3.05
N LEU A 97 12.92 10.77 1.72
CA LEU A 97 12.72 11.99 0.94
C LEU A 97 11.41 12.70 1.31
N GLY A 98 10.32 11.96 1.45
CA GLY A 98 9.02 12.50 1.81
C GLY A 98 8.99 13.09 3.21
N THR A 99 9.66 12.47 4.19
CA THR A 99 9.77 12.99 5.55
C THR A 99 10.60 14.28 5.57
N LEU A 100 11.74 14.31 4.89
CA LEU A 100 12.57 15.51 4.78
C LEU A 100 11.82 16.66 4.09
N ALA A 101 11.12 16.36 3.00
CA ALA A 101 10.28 17.35 2.30
C ALA A 101 9.16 17.89 3.20
N ALA A 102 8.45 17.04 3.93
CA ALA A 102 7.38 17.44 4.84
C ALA A 102 7.91 18.34 5.96
N ILE A 103 9.05 18.00 6.57
CA ILE A 103 9.68 18.82 7.62
C ILE A 103 10.12 20.18 7.05
N GLY A 104 10.76 20.18 5.88
CA GLY A 104 11.16 21.42 5.21
C GLY A 104 9.95 22.32 4.94
N LEU A 105 8.90 21.75 4.35
CA LEU A 105 7.66 22.47 4.02
C LEU A 105 6.82 22.88 5.24
N SER A 106 7.07 22.31 6.42
CA SER A 106 6.42 22.74 7.66
C SER A 106 6.97 24.07 8.23
N GLN A 107 8.11 24.52 7.72
CA GLN A 107 8.73 25.78 8.17
C GLN A 107 7.97 26.99 7.62
N ASN A 108 7.73 28.00 8.48
CA ASN A 108 6.93 29.18 8.13
C ASN A 108 7.59 30.11 7.07
N HIS A 109 8.90 30.02 6.88
CA HIS A 109 9.68 30.91 6.02
C HIS A 109 9.90 30.36 4.59
N VAL A 110 9.34 29.20 4.24
CA VAL A 110 9.54 28.60 2.92
C VAL A 110 8.73 29.38 1.85
N PRO A 111 9.42 30.02 0.91
CA PRO A 111 8.74 30.74 -0.18
C PRO A 111 8.05 29.73 -1.11
N PHE A 112 6.95 30.14 -1.71
CA PHE A 112 6.19 29.31 -2.68
C PHE A 112 5.80 27.91 -2.17
N ARG A 113 5.61 27.75 -0.84
CA ARG A 113 5.28 26.48 -0.19
C ARG A 113 4.15 25.72 -0.89
N SER A 114 3.07 26.41 -1.26
CA SER A 114 1.91 25.82 -1.94
C SER A 114 2.28 25.25 -3.31
N THR A 115 3.08 25.98 -4.09
CA THR A 115 3.54 25.54 -5.41
C THR A 115 4.48 24.34 -5.30
N ILE A 116 5.43 24.37 -4.36
CA ILE A 116 6.35 23.25 -4.11
C ILE A 116 5.55 22.01 -3.71
N MET A 117 4.59 22.16 -2.78
CA MET A 117 3.71 21.08 -2.37
C MET A 117 2.93 20.48 -3.56
N ALA A 118 2.35 21.34 -4.41
CA ALA A 118 1.62 20.90 -5.59
C ALA A 118 2.50 20.10 -6.57
N ILE A 119 3.75 20.54 -6.79
CA ILE A 119 4.72 19.83 -7.63
C ILE A 119 5.07 18.47 -7.01
N LEU A 120 5.34 18.42 -5.71
CA LEU A 120 5.71 17.18 -5.03
C LEU A 120 4.58 16.15 -4.97
N ILE A 121 3.32 16.61 -4.95
CA ILE A 121 2.14 15.73 -4.96
C ILE A 121 1.69 15.38 -6.38
N SER A 122 2.16 16.12 -7.40
CA SER A 122 1.73 15.93 -8.79
C SER A 122 1.83 14.49 -9.33
N PRO A 123 2.80 13.63 -8.93
CA PRO A 123 2.84 12.24 -9.39
C PRO A 123 1.58 11.42 -9.02
N MET A 124 0.89 11.81 -7.95
CA MET A 124 -0.36 11.17 -7.51
C MET A 124 -1.58 11.66 -8.31
N ILE A 125 -1.51 12.85 -8.89
CA ILE A 125 -2.63 13.51 -9.61
C ILE A 125 -2.57 13.20 -11.10
N VAL A 126 -1.37 13.13 -11.66
CA VAL A 126 -1.16 12.85 -13.10
C VAL A 126 -1.56 11.39 -13.40
N PRO A 127 -2.29 11.13 -14.50
CA PRO A 127 -2.61 9.77 -14.90
C PRO A 127 -1.34 8.90 -14.99
N LEU A 128 -1.36 7.76 -14.33
CA LEU A 128 -0.18 6.91 -14.13
C LEU A 128 0.54 6.52 -15.44
N ILE A 129 -0.23 6.23 -16.49
CA ILE A 129 0.32 5.89 -17.82
C ILE A 129 1.15 7.06 -18.39
N ILE A 130 0.70 8.30 -18.19
CA ILE A 130 1.42 9.49 -18.67
C ILE A 130 2.73 9.64 -17.88
N SER A 131 2.68 9.47 -16.56
CA SER A 131 3.87 9.50 -15.70
C SER A 131 4.85 8.39 -16.09
N ALA A 132 4.39 7.16 -16.31
CA ALA A 132 5.21 6.02 -16.72
C ALA A 132 5.87 6.25 -18.09
N ALA A 133 5.12 6.77 -19.07
CA ALA A 133 5.66 7.13 -20.38
C ALA A 133 6.70 8.24 -20.29
N GLY A 134 6.43 9.30 -19.51
CA GLY A 134 7.39 10.37 -19.26
C GLY A 134 8.69 9.86 -18.61
N MET A 135 8.56 9.01 -17.59
CA MET A 135 9.70 8.35 -16.94
C MET A 135 10.47 7.45 -17.92
N TYR A 136 9.76 6.70 -18.78
CA TYR A 136 10.39 5.86 -19.80
C TYR A 136 11.31 6.69 -20.71
N PHE A 137 10.82 7.79 -21.30
CA PHE A 137 11.63 8.63 -22.19
C PHE A 137 12.81 9.28 -21.47
N PHE A 138 12.61 9.71 -20.24
CA PHE A 138 13.66 10.31 -19.44
C PHE A 138 14.73 9.25 -19.04
N TYR A 139 14.31 8.10 -18.52
CA TYR A 139 15.22 7.05 -18.06
C TYR A 139 15.96 6.35 -19.19
N SER A 140 15.35 6.26 -20.38
CA SER A 140 16.06 5.77 -21.58
C SER A 140 17.25 6.64 -21.93
N ARG A 141 17.14 7.97 -21.76
CA ARG A 141 18.25 8.91 -22.06
C ARG A 141 19.39 8.84 -21.06
N ILE A 142 19.13 8.50 -19.82
CA ILE A 142 20.13 8.46 -18.75
C ILE A 142 20.57 7.03 -18.38
N GLY A 143 20.10 6.02 -19.14
CA GLY A 143 20.50 4.62 -18.95
C GLY A 143 19.90 3.92 -17.74
N LEU A 144 18.80 4.42 -17.18
CA LEU A 144 18.08 3.79 -16.04
C LEU A 144 16.97 2.83 -16.46
N GLN A 145 16.49 2.90 -17.72
CA GLN A 145 15.50 1.97 -18.23
C GLN A 145 16.04 0.54 -18.22
N GLY A 146 15.20 -0.43 -17.84
CA GLY A 146 15.57 -1.86 -17.77
C GLY A 146 16.49 -2.19 -16.58
N THR A 147 16.64 -1.30 -15.61
CA THR A 147 17.46 -1.52 -14.42
C THR A 147 16.60 -1.58 -13.16
N TYR A 148 17.09 -2.26 -12.11
CA TYR A 148 16.44 -2.25 -10.80
C TYR A 148 16.31 -0.83 -10.22
N TRP A 149 17.34 -0.02 -10.35
CA TRP A 149 17.33 1.36 -9.84
C TRP A 149 16.33 2.23 -10.57
N GLY A 150 16.14 2.03 -11.89
CA GLY A 150 15.10 2.75 -12.62
C GLY A 150 13.71 2.47 -12.06
N VAL A 151 13.37 1.19 -11.84
CA VAL A 151 12.08 0.80 -11.27
C VAL A 151 11.95 1.29 -9.82
N VAL A 152 12.97 1.11 -8.99
CA VAL A 152 12.98 1.55 -7.58
C VAL A 152 12.76 3.06 -7.45
N LEU A 153 13.48 3.88 -8.24
CA LEU A 153 13.35 5.33 -8.20
C LEU A 153 11.99 5.82 -8.71
N ALA A 154 11.44 5.16 -9.74
CA ALA A 154 10.12 5.47 -10.24
C ALA A 154 9.03 5.16 -9.20
N HIS A 155 9.09 3.98 -8.56
CA HIS A 155 8.18 3.61 -7.47
C HIS A 155 8.34 4.55 -6.26
N ALA A 156 9.58 4.95 -5.92
CA ALA A 156 9.83 5.92 -4.87
C ALA A 156 9.18 7.28 -5.19
N ALA A 157 9.26 7.74 -6.44
CA ALA A 157 8.61 8.98 -6.86
C ALA A 157 7.09 8.93 -6.70
N LEU A 158 6.45 7.78 -6.99
CA LEU A 158 5.01 7.58 -6.80
C LEU A 158 4.63 7.45 -5.31
N GLY A 159 5.49 6.86 -4.50
CA GLY A 159 5.25 6.68 -3.06
C GLY A 159 5.50 7.93 -2.21
N THR A 160 6.39 8.83 -2.66
CA THR A 160 6.80 10.03 -1.91
C THR A 160 5.64 10.95 -1.54
N PRO A 161 4.65 11.24 -2.40
CA PRO A 161 3.48 12.04 -2.06
C PRO A 161 2.73 11.56 -0.82
N PHE A 162 2.54 10.26 -0.67
CA PHE A 162 1.85 9.68 0.48
C PHE A 162 2.57 9.97 1.79
N VAL A 163 3.90 9.87 1.78
CA VAL A 163 4.73 10.18 2.96
C VAL A 163 4.66 11.66 3.27
N ILE A 164 4.75 12.54 2.25
CA ILE A 164 4.64 13.99 2.44
C ILE A 164 3.31 14.35 3.10
N ILE A 165 2.20 13.82 2.59
CA ILE A 165 0.85 14.13 3.08
C ILE A 165 0.70 13.67 4.55
N THR A 166 1.06 12.42 4.85
CA THR A 166 0.86 11.84 6.19
C THR A 166 1.75 12.50 7.24
N VAL A 167 3.02 12.75 6.91
CA VAL A 167 3.95 13.42 7.81
C VAL A 167 3.57 14.89 8.00
N THR A 168 3.17 15.60 6.94
CA THR A 168 2.69 16.98 7.04
C THR A 168 1.45 17.08 7.93
N ALA A 169 0.49 16.17 7.80
CA ALA A 169 -0.69 16.11 8.66
C ALA A 169 -0.32 15.93 10.14
N THR A 170 0.71 15.13 10.43
CA THR A 170 1.21 14.95 11.80
C THR A 170 1.94 16.19 12.30
N LEU A 171 2.62 16.93 11.43
CA LEU A 171 3.35 18.16 11.76
C LEU A 171 2.42 19.37 12.01
N VAL A 172 1.20 19.38 11.49
CA VAL A 172 0.21 20.45 11.75
C VAL A 172 -0.11 20.56 13.25
N GLY A 173 -0.14 19.46 13.99
CA GLY A 173 -0.35 19.44 15.44
C GLY A 173 0.92 19.48 16.28
N PHE A 174 2.10 19.64 15.66
CA PHE A 174 3.38 19.59 16.34
C PHE A 174 3.73 20.93 17.00
N ASP A 175 4.00 20.91 18.32
CA ASP A 175 4.42 22.10 19.05
C ASP A 175 5.89 22.44 18.80
N GLN A 176 6.13 23.49 18.03
CA GLN A 176 7.47 24.00 17.72
C GLN A 176 8.24 24.52 18.97
N SER A 177 7.57 24.71 20.10
CA SER A 177 8.23 25.09 21.35
C SER A 177 9.18 24.01 21.85
N LEU A 178 8.88 22.74 21.59
CA LEU A 178 9.73 21.59 21.93
C LEU A 178 11.09 21.63 21.23
N VAL A 179 11.10 22.07 19.96
CA VAL A 179 12.35 22.26 19.19
C VAL A 179 13.18 23.39 19.80
N ARG A 180 12.54 24.52 20.12
CA ARG A 180 13.20 25.66 20.77
C ARG A 180 13.74 25.29 22.14
N ALA A 181 12.97 24.60 22.97
CA ALA A 181 13.40 24.13 24.29
C ALA A 181 14.61 23.17 24.17
N SER A 182 14.60 22.25 23.20
CA SER A 182 15.74 21.37 22.94
C SER A 182 17.01 22.15 22.56
N ALA A 183 16.86 23.17 21.71
CA ALA A 183 17.98 24.05 21.33
C ALA A 183 18.50 24.86 22.53
N SER A 184 17.62 25.38 23.40
CA SER A 184 18.00 26.10 24.63
C SER A 184 18.76 25.21 25.62
N MET A 185 18.54 23.89 25.58
CA MET A 185 19.29 22.90 26.37
C MET A 185 20.62 22.47 25.68
N GLY A 186 21.04 23.14 24.59
CA GLY A 186 22.29 22.87 23.90
C GLY A 186 22.23 21.70 22.92
N ALA A 187 21.05 21.16 22.57
CA ALA A 187 20.95 20.11 21.59
C ALA A 187 21.10 20.68 20.16
N GLY A 188 22.00 20.12 19.38
CA GLY A 188 22.13 20.44 17.95
C GLY A 188 20.94 19.92 17.12
N PRO A 189 20.77 20.40 15.86
CA PRO A 189 19.61 20.10 15.03
C PRO A 189 19.38 18.60 14.77
N VAL A 190 20.46 17.84 14.54
CA VAL A 190 20.39 16.39 14.32
C VAL A 190 19.87 15.67 15.58
N ARG A 191 20.39 16.05 16.75
CA ARG A 191 19.95 15.47 18.03
C ARG A 191 18.48 15.82 18.33
N THR A 192 18.07 17.06 18.07
CA THR A 192 16.68 17.51 18.19
C THR A 192 15.78 16.73 17.26
N PHE A 193 16.19 16.51 16.01
CA PHE A 193 15.41 15.71 15.07
C PHE A 193 15.16 14.29 15.61
N PHE A 194 16.21 13.54 15.91
CA PHE A 194 16.08 12.13 16.32
C PHE A 194 15.46 11.94 17.73
N LYS A 195 15.72 12.86 18.65
CA LYS A 195 15.28 12.74 20.06
C LYS A 195 13.93 13.39 20.35
N VAL A 196 13.53 14.41 19.58
CA VAL A 196 12.32 15.21 19.84
C VAL A 196 11.33 15.09 18.67
N GLN A 197 11.71 15.48 17.46
CA GLN A 197 10.78 15.51 16.32
C GLN A 197 10.38 14.12 15.85
N MET A 198 11.36 13.26 15.55
CA MET A 198 11.11 11.94 14.96
C MET A 198 10.16 11.05 15.79
N PRO A 199 10.31 10.94 17.12
CA PRO A 199 9.38 10.16 17.93
C PRO A 199 7.94 10.67 17.89
N LEU A 200 7.75 11.99 17.74
CA LEU A 200 6.43 12.61 17.70
C LEU A 200 5.75 12.47 16.33
N ILE A 201 6.52 12.54 15.24
CA ILE A 201 6.00 12.38 13.89
C ILE A 201 6.02 10.91 13.40
N LEU A 202 6.60 9.99 14.17
CA LEU A 202 6.77 8.59 13.79
C LEU A 202 5.47 7.91 13.31
N PRO A 203 4.27 8.16 13.88
CA PRO A 203 3.05 7.57 13.36
C PRO A 203 2.73 8.02 11.95
N GLY A 204 2.96 9.30 11.62
CA GLY A 204 2.81 9.81 10.26
C GLY A 204 3.82 9.21 9.29
N VAL A 205 5.08 9.05 9.73
CA VAL A 205 6.15 8.42 8.94
C VAL A 205 5.84 6.96 8.66
N VAL A 206 5.43 6.19 9.69
CA VAL A 206 5.05 4.79 9.52
C VAL A 206 3.84 4.65 8.61
N SER A 207 2.80 5.45 8.79
CA SER A 207 1.62 5.43 7.92
C SER A 207 1.99 5.76 6.47
N GLY A 208 2.81 6.80 6.25
CA GLY A 208 3.29 7.18 4.92
C GLY A 208 4.14 6.09 4.26
N ALA A 209 5.06 5.50 5.02
CA ALA A 209 5.89 4.40 4.55
C ALA A 209 5.07 3.20 4.07
N LEU A 210 3.96 2.91 4.76
CA LEU A 210 3.06 1.84 4.37
C LEU A 210 2.29 2.13 3.11
N PHE A 211 1.73 3.32 2.99
CA PHE A 211 1.08 3.71 1.74
C PHE A 211 2.09 3.67 0.58
N ALA A 212 3.32 4.13 0.78
CA ALA A 212 4.37 4.03 -0.21
C ALA A 212 4.71 2.56 -0.55
N PHE A 213 4.75 1.68 0.46
CA PHE A 213 4.98 0.25 0.25
C PHE A 213 3.85 -0.40 -0.54
N ILE A 214 2.59 -0.19 -0.13
CA ILE A 214 1.42 -0.75 -0.81
C ILE A 214 1.39 -0.27 -2.27
N THR A 215 1.57 1.04 -2.50
CA THR A 215 1.61 1.62 -3.85
C THR A 215 2.71 1.01 -4.71
N SER A 216 3.91 0.80 -4.15
CA SER A 216 5.02 0.17 -4.87
C SER A 216 4.81 -1.32 -5.10
N PHE A 217 4.22 -2.02 -4.12
CA PHE A 217 4.04 -3.47 -4.18
C PHE A 217 2.96 -3.89 -5.18
N ASP A 218 1.93 -3.07 -5.36
CA ASP A 218 0.80 -3.31 -6.28
C ASP A 218 1.01 -2.68 -7.68
N GLU A 219 2.15 -2.02 -7.91
CA GLU A 219 2.41 -1.27 -9.13
C GLU A 219 2.73 -2.20 -10.32
N VAL A 220 1.98 -2.04 -11.38
CA VAL A 220 2.12 -2.81 -12.65
C VAL A 220 2.59 -1.93 -13.79
N VAL A 221 1.99 -0.74 -13.93
CA VAL A 221 2.12 0.10 -15.14
C VAL A 221 3.55 0.60 -15.29
N VAL A 222 4.14 1.12 -14.23
CA VAL A 222 5.52 1.60 -14.25
C VAL A 222 6.50 0.48 -14.58
N VAL A 223 6.27 -0.72 -14.03
CA VAL A 223 7.11 -1.90 -14.34
C VAL A 223 6.97 -2.31 -15.80
N LEU A 224 5.77 -2.23 -16.39
CA LEU A 224 5.54 -2.50 -17.81
C LEU A 224 6.31 -1.55 -18.73
N PHE A 225 6.45 -0.27 -18.33
CA PHE A 225 7.16 0.74 -19.15
C PHE A 225 8.67 0.74 -18.91
N LEU A 226 9.10 0.63 -17.66
CA LEU A 226 10.50 0.83 -17.25
C LEU A 226 11.27 -0.47 -17.04
N GLY A 227 10.58 -1.55 -16.68
CA GLY A 227 11.20 -2.83 -16.42
C GLY A 227 11.61 -3.58 -17.69
N SER A 228 12.39 -4.62 -17.50
CA SER A 228 12.70 -5.64 -18.51
C SER A 228 12.36 -7.03 -17.95
N ALA A 229 12.70 -8.09 -18.67
CA ALA A 229 12.53 -9.45 -18.21
C ALA A 229 13.15 -9.74 -16.83
N GLY A 230 14.21 -8.99 -16.46
CA GLY A 230 14.89 -9.12 -15.16
C GLY A 230 14.16 -8.48 -13.99
N GLN A 231 13.29 -7.49 -14.20
CA GLN A 231 12.61 -6.71 -13.16
C GLN A 231 11.12 -7.01 -13.03
N LYS A 232 10.63 -8.13 -13.58
CA LYS A 232 9.24 -8.57 -13.43
C LYS A 232 8.86 -8.64 -11.94
N THR A 233 7.77 -7.98 -11.55
CA THR A 233 7.20 -8.04 -10.20
C THR A 233 6.01 -9.00 -10.15
N LEU A 234 5.52 -9.36 -8.97
CA LEU A 234 4.35 -10.23 -8.83
C LEU A 234 3.11 -9.69 -9.56
N PRO A 235 2.70 -8.41 -9.35
CA PRO A 235 1.56 -7.85 -10.08
C PRO A 235 1.79 -7.82 -11.60
N TRP A 236 3.01 -7.55 -12.05
CA TRP A 236 3.36 -7.61 -13.47
C TRP A 236 3.20 -9.03 -14.03
N GLN A 237 3.72 -10.05 -13.34
CA GLN A 237 3.61 -11.45 -13.74
C GLN A 237 2.15 -11.94 -13.76
N MET A 238 1.34 -11.51 -12.77
CA MET A 238 -0.10 -11.78 -12.76
C MET A 238 -0.82 -11.14 -13.95
N PHE A 239 -0.51 -9.89 -14.26
CA PHE A 239 -1.14 -9.15 -15.37
C PHE A 239 -0.81 -9.78 -16.73
N THR A 240 0.46 -10.14 -16.98
CA THR A 240 0.87 -10.80 -18.21
C THR A 240 0.34 -12.22 -18.30
N GLY A 241 0.30 -12.94 -17.19
CA GLY A 241 -0.28 -14.29 -17.14
C GLY A 241 -1.77 -14.32 -17.48
N LEU A 242 -2.54 -13.31 -17.08
CA LEU A 242 -3.95 -13.16 -17.47
C LEU A 242 -4.13 -12.94 -18.99
N ARG A 243 -3.15 -12.33 -19.65
CA ARG A 243 -3.22 -12.04 -21.09
C ARG A 243 -2.71 -13.17 -21.98
N GLU A 244 -1.71 -13.91 -21.51
CA GLU A 244 -0.97 -14.90 -22.34
C GLU A 244 -1.33 -16.33 -21.98
N GLN A 245 -1.51 -16.64 -20.71
CA GLN A 245 -1.76 -18.00 -20.22
C GLN A 245 -2.70 -17.93 -19.02
N ILE A 246 -3.98 -18.11 -19.27
CA ILE A 246 -4.99 -18.12 -18.19
C ILE A 246 -4.72 -19.33 -17.28
N SER A 247 -3.85 -19.16 -16.28
CA SER A 247 -3.50 -20.22 -15.32
C SER A 247 -4.10 -19.91 -13.94
N PRO A 248 -4.78 -20.85 -13.28
CA PRO A 248 -5.27 -20.67 -11.91
C PRO A 248 -4.16 -20.42 -10.87
N THR A 249 -2.89 -20.59 -11.20
CA THR A 249 -1.76 -20.14 -10.37
C THR A 249 -1.87 -18.67 -10.02
N ILE A 250 -2.45 -17.84 -10.92
CA ILE A 250 -2.72 -16.42 -10.64
C ILE A 250 -3.67 -16.27 -9.45
N LEU A 251 -4.68 -17.13 -9.32
CA LEU A 251 -5.62 -17.11 -8.17
C LEU A 251 -4.94 -17.53 -6.87
N ALA A 252 -4.00 -18.50 -6.95
CA ALA A 252 -3.19 -18.90 -5.79
C ALA A 252 -2.31 -17.73 -5.33
N VAL A 253 -1.65 -17.03 -6.27
CA VAL A 253 -0.85 -15.83 -5.97
C VAL A 253 -1.73 -14.71 -5.40
N ALA A 254 -2.89 -14.43 -6.01
CA ALA A 254 -3.84 -13.44 -5.52
C ALA A 254 -4.29 -13.75 -4.09
N SER A 255 -4.59 -15.02 -3.77
CA SER A 255 -4.96 -15.46 -2.42
C SER A 255 -3.83 -15.23 -1.41
N ILE A 256 -2.58 -15.53 -1.79
CA ILE A 256 -1.39 -15.26 -0.96
C ILE A 256 -1.21 -13.74 -0.76
N MET A 257 -1.39 -12.92 -1.80
CA MET A 257 -1.28 -11.47 -1.69
C MET A 257 -2.37 -10.86 -0.80
N VAL A 258 -3.61 -11.35 -0.88
CA VAL A 258 -4.70 -10.96 0.03
C VAL A 258 -4.33 -11.30 1.47
N LEU A 259 -3.85 -12.52 1.73
CA LEU A 259 -3.41 -12.93 3.06
C LEU A 259 -2.28 -12.05 3.58
N LEU A 260 -1.28 -11.78 2.75
CA LEU A 260 -0.16 -10.89 3.09
C LEU A 260 -0.65 -9.47 3.42
N SER A 261 -1.58 -8.92 2.63
CA SER A 261 -2.18 -7.61 2.87
C SER A 261 -2.93 -7.55 4.20
N VAL A 262 -3.72 -8.59 4.51
CA VAL A 262 -4.45 -8.69 5.78
C VAL A 262 -3.47 -8.76 6.96
N ILE A 263 -2.40 -9.55 6.85
CA ILE A 263 -1.35 -9.65 7.88
C ILE A 263 -0.67 -8.29 8.07
N LEU A 264 -0.26 -7.63 6.98
CA LEU A 264 0.38 -6.32 7.02
C LEU A 264 -0.52 -5.28 7.71
N LEU A 265 -1.77 -5.16 7.27
CA LEU A 265 -2.74 -4.23 7.87
C LEU A 265 -2.99 -4.52 9.34
N THR A 266 -3.07 -5.81 9.72
CA THR A 266 -3.25 -6.21 11.13
C THR A 266 -2.04 -5.83 11.97
N VAL A 267 -0.83 -6.13 11.49
CA VAL A 267 0.42 -5.75 12.19
C VAL A 267 0.49 -4.24 12.39
N LEU A 268 0.14 -3.47 11.35
CA LEU A 268 0.10 -2.03 11.41
C LEU A 268 -0.87 -1.49 12.44
N GLU A 269 -2.10 -1.97 12.40
CA GLU A 269 -3.12 -1.55 13.35
C GLU A 269 -2.68 -1.88 14.79
N LEU A 270 -2.06 -3.04 15.01
CA LEU A 270 -1.51 -3.41 16.31
C LEU A 270 -0.37 -2.47 16.75
N LEU A 271 0.56 -2.13 15.83
CA LEU A 271 1.65 -1.19 16.11
C LEU A 271 1.10 0.22 16.38
N ARG A 272 0.12 0.67 15.62
CA ARG A 272 -0.57 1.94 15.81
C ARG A 272 -1.22 1.99 17.19
N ARG A 273 -2.05 1.01 17.55
CA ARG A 273 -2.71 0.93 18.85
C ARG A 273 -1.71 0.88 20.00
N ARG A 274 -0.58 0.17 19.83
CA ARG A 274 0.50 0.16 20.83
C ARG A 274 1.12 1.55 20.99
N SER A 275 1.36 2.27 19.91
CA SER A 275 1.89 3.64 19.95
C SER A 275 0.92 4.62 20.61
N GLU A 276 -0.39 4.53 20.32
CA GLU A 276 -1.43 5.37 20.94
C GLU A 276 -1.53 5.11 22.45
N ARG A 277 -1.50 3.84 22.88
CA ARG A 277 -1.47 3.47 24.32
C ARG A 277 -0.25 4.03 25.05
N LEU A 278 0.93 3.99 24.44
CA LEU A 278 2.15 4.54 25.04
C LEU A 278 2.12 6.08 25.17
N ARG A 279 1.24 6.76 24.41
CA ARG A 279 1.00 8.21 24.48
C ARG A 279 -0.13 8.60 25.42
N GLY A 280 -0.79 7.65 26.09
CA GLY A 280 -1.92 7.90 26.96
C GLY A 280 -3.22 8.29 26.24
N VAL A 281 -3.28 8.07 24.92
CA VAL A 281 -4.49 8.28 24.11
C VAL A 281 -5.26 6.96 24.09
N THR A 282 -6.50 6.96 24.56
CA THR A 282 -7.39 5.78 24.45
C THR A 282 -7.70 5.54 22.99
N PRO A 283 -7.38 4.35 22.43
CA PRO A 283 -7.74 4.02 21.05
C PRO A 283 -9.26 4.01 20.90
N ALA A 284 -9.76 4.69 19.87
CA ALA A 284 -11.19 4.73 19.52
C ALA A 284 -11.68 3.38 18.99
#